data_1b5a11fbd1b23c782a655e6de7287c7a
#
_entry.id   1b5a11fbd1b23c782a655e6de7287c7a
#
_cell.length_a   1.000
_cell.length_b   1.000
_cell.length_c   1.000
_cell.angle_alpha   90.00
_cell.angle_beta   90.00
_cell.angle_gamma   90.00
#
_symmetry.space_group_name_H-M   'P 1'
#
loop_
_entity.id
_entity.type
_entity.pdbx_description
1 polymer ?
#
loop_
_entity_poly.entity_id
_entity_poly.type
_entity_poly.pdbx_seq_one_letter_code
_entity_poly.pdbx_strand_id
1 'polypeptide(L)'
;IYSRIGKNEKAKLKPCMVELYKGTKQVRIQGIVDTGNSLTEPLSGKPVSVMDREVFEKLWHQEDLINGFRVIPYRSVGCVRGIMKGYEVPEMIIEHGGAKKVCHNIYVGISEGKVSSAGNYQILVHPKLLQK
;
A
#
# COMPACT_ATOMS: atom_id res chain seq x y z
N ILE A 1 2.68 9.54 -10.26
CA ILE A 1 2.78 8.15 -9.81
C ILE A 1 3.87 8.02 -8.78
N TYR A 2 3.56 7.37 -7.70
CA TYR A 2 4.54 7.09 -6.68
C TYR A 2 5.55 6.08 -7.21
N SER A 3 6.80 6.47 -7.28
CA SER A 3 7.87 5.59 -7.75
C SER A 3 9.11 5.82 -6.89
N ARG A 4 9.42 4.83 -6.09
CA ARG A 4 10.57 4.93 -5.20
C ARG A 4 11.67 3.94 -5.54
N ILE A 5 11.34 2.96 -6.38
CA ILE A 5 12.22 1.82 -6.58
C ILE A 5 13.22 2.10 -7.69
N GLY A 6 14.44 2.42 -7.31
CA GLY A 6 15.56 2.53 -8.22
C GLY A 6 16.21 1.18 -8.46
N LYS A 7 17.07 1.09 -9.46
CA LYS A 7 17.76 -0.14 -9.81
C LYS A 7 18.60 -0.70 -8.65
N ASN A 8 19.23 0.18 -7.88
CA ASN A 8 20.09 -0.23 -6.77
C ASN A 8 19.31 -0.67 -5.54
N GLU A 9 18.04 -0.31 -5.47
CA GLU A 9 17.20 -0.64 -4.32
C GLU A 9 16.42 -1.93 -4.51
N LYS A 10 16.24 -2.40 -5.74
CA LYS A 10 15.53 -3.63 -6.03
C LYS A 10 16.10 -4.84 -5.28
N ALA A 11 17.43 -4.89 -5.14
CA ALA A 11 18.09 -5.98 -4.44
C ALA A 11 17.79 -5.99 -2.93
N LYS A 12 17.33 -4.87 -2.38
CA LYS A 12 16.99 -4.75 -0.96
C LYS A 12 15.52 -4.97 -0.68
N LEU A 13 14.71 -5.08 -1.73
CA LEU A 13 13.27 -5.28 -1.57
C LEU A 13 12.98 -6.73 -1.26
N LYS A 14 12.06 -6.91 -0.32
CA LYS A 14 11.69 -8.25 0.14
C LYS A 14 10.26 -8.57 -0.31
N PRO A 15 10.09 -9.64 -1.10
CA PRO A 15 8.76 -10.02 -1.53
C PRO A 15 7.92 -10.54 -0.37
N CYS A 16 6.64 -10.34 -0.46
CA CYS A 16 5.67 -10.82 0.53
C CYS A 16 4.35 -11.11 -0.15
N MET A 17 3.51 -11.87 0.54
CA MET A 17 2.12 -12.07 0.11
C MET A 17 1.23 -11.27 1.03
N VAL A 18 0.23 -10.63 0.44
CA VAL A 18 -0.67 -9.76 1.19
C VAL A 18 -2.11 -10.18 0.94
N GLU A 19 -2.85 -10.36 2.02
CA GLU A 19 -4.29 -10.57 1.95
C GLU A 19 -4.99 -9.37 2.54
N LEU A 20 -5.97 -8.85 1.83
CA LEU A 20 -6.75 -7.69 2.27
C LEU A 20 -8.20 -8.13 2.44
N TYR A 21 -8.77 -7.74 3.56
CA TYR A 21 -10.16 -8.09 3.89
C TYR A 21 -10.97 -6.83 4.15
N LYS A 22 -12.12 -6.75 3.49
CA LYS A 22 -13.07 -5.65 3.70
C LYS A 22 -14.48 -6.20 3.60
N GLY A 23 -15.15 -6.32 4.75
CA GLY A 23 -16.47 -6.95 4.81
C GLY A 23 -16.39 -8.41 4.38
N THR A 24 -17.19 -8.77 3.39
CA THR A 24 -17.21 -10.13 2.84
C THR A 24 -16.21 -10.32 1.70
N LYS A 25 -15.51 -9.25 1.33
CA LYS A 25 -14.56 -9.30 0.21
C LYS A 25 -13.15 -9.52 0.68
N GLN A 26 -12.39 -10.24 -0.12
CA GLN A 26 -10.97 -10.42 0.13
C GLN A 26 -10.22 -10.51 -1.18
N VAL A 27 -8.95 -10.10 -1.15
CA VAL A 27 -8.03 -10.30 -2.26
C VAL A 27 -6.70 -10.78 -1.71
N ARG A 28 -6.00 -11.56 -2.51
CA ARG A 28 -4.64 -12.02 -2.21
C ARG A 28 -3.75 -11.53 -3.35
N ILE A 29 -2.74 -10.77 -3.00
CA ILE A 29 -1.86 -10.11 -3.97
C ILE A 29 -0.41 -10.26 -3.57
N GLN A 30 0.47 -10.02 -4.54
CA GLN A 30 1.90 -9.98 -4.28
C GLN A 30 2.31 -8.59 -3.84
N GLY A 31 3.21 -8.54 -2.87
CA GLY A 31 3.72 -7.28 -2.36
C GLY A 31 5.23 -7.27 -2.27
N ILE A 32 5.73 -6.08 -2.08
CA ILE A 32 7.14 -5.81 -1.78
C ILE A 32 7.18 -4.98 -0.51
N VAL A 33 8.03 -5.34 0.44
CA VAL A 33 8.27 -4.49 1.59
C VAL A 33 9.22 -3.37 1.13
N ASP A 34 8.69 -2.17 1.02
CA ASP A 34 9.44 -1.01 0.53
C ASP A 34 10.06 -0.25 1.69
N THR A 35 11.32 -0.56 1.99
CA THR A 35 12.02 0.04 3.13
C THR A 35 12.20 1.56 3.01
N GLY A 36 12.06 2.09 1.80
CA GLY A 36 12.12 3.54 1.59
C GLY A 36 10.79 4.24 1.73
N ASN A 37 9.71 3.51 1.97
CA ASN A 37 8.40 4.11 2.12
C ASN A 37 8.26 4.75 3.51
N SER A 38 8.03 6.06 3.52
CA SER A 38 7.83 6.83 4.75
C SER A 38 6.47 7.53 4.77
N LEU A 39 5.55 7.11 3.93
CA LEU A 39 4.23 7.75 3.84
C LEU A 39 3.42 7.53 5.11
N THR A 40 2.75 8.59 5.55
CA THR A 40 1.87 8.53 6.70
C THR A 40 0.56 9.21 6.40
N GLU A 41 -0.50 8.75 7.04
CA GLU A 41 -1.77 9.45 7.00
C GLU A 41 -1.71 10.57 8.06
N PRO A 42 -1.87 11.84 7.64
CA PRO A 42 -1.54 12.98 8.51
C PRO A 42 -2.36 13.08 9.80
N LEU A 43 -3.61 12.66 9.79
CA LEU A 43 -4.47 12.81 10.97
C LEU A 43 -4.19 11.77 12.04
N SER A 44 -3.86 10.56 11.63
CA SER A 44 -3.62 9.44 12.55
C SER A 44 -2.14 9.16 12.78
N GLY A 45 -1.28 9.60 11.87
CA GLY A 45 0.13 9.25 11.88
C GLY A 45 0.41 7.81 11.49
N LYS A 46 -0.60 7.08 11.05
CA LYS A 46 -0.43 5.68 10.67
C LYS A 46 0.34 5.53 9.37
N PRO A 47 1.13 4.47 9.23
CA PRO A 47 1.85 4.21 7.99
C PRO A 47 0.90 3.88 6.84
N VAL A 48 1.29 4.26 5.62
CA VAL A 48 0.47 4.06 4.42
C VAL A 48 1.25 3.20 3.43
N SER A 49 0.66 2.07 3.06
CA SER A 49 1.14 1.25 1.96
C SER A 49 0.50 1.74 0.66
N VAL A 50 1.14 1.49 -0.48
CA VAL A 50 0.63 1.98 -1.77
C VAL A 50 0.25 0.80 -2.63
N MET A 51 -0.95 0.85 -3.20
CA MET A 51 -1.52 -0.30 -3.91
C MET A 51 -2.09 0.11 -5.26
N ASP A 52 -2.10 -0.81 -6.21
CA ASP A 52 -2.67 -0.63 -7.53
C ASP A 52 -4.17 -0.30 -7.43
N ARG A 53 -4.62 0.59 -8.32
CA ARG A 53 -6.04 0.93 -8.42
C ARG A 53 -6.91 -0.30 -8.73
N GLU A 54 -6.41 -1.21 -9.54
CA GLU A 54 -7.15 -2.43 -9.87
C GLU A 54 -7.52 -3.26 -8.65
N VAL A 55 -6.61 -3.34 -7.68
CA VAL A 55 -6.87 -4.07 -6.43
C VAL A 55 -7.92 -3.32 -5.62
N PHE A 56 -7.78 -2.00 -5.56
CA PHE A 56 -8.74 -1.16 -4.85
C PHE A 56 -10.15 -1.38 -5.37
N GLU A 57 -10.32 -1.40 -6.68
CA GLU A 57 -11.64 -1.55 -7.30
C GLU A 57 -12.31 -2.89 -7.02
N LYS A 58 -11.53 -3.89 -6.62
CA LYS A 58 -12.09 -5.19 -6.22
C LYS A 58 -12.67 -5.18 -4.82
N LEU A 59 -12.21 -4.27 -3.96
CA LEU A 59 -12.59 -4.23 -2.55
C LEU A 59 -13.57 -3.12 -2.22
N TRP A 60 -13.53 -2.01 -2.94
CA TRP A 60 -14.39 -0.86 -2.66
C TRP A 60 -15.44 -0.68 -3.75
N HIS A 61 -16.66 -0.32 -3.34
CA HIS A 61 -17.71 0.09 -4.24
C HIS A 61 -17.64 1.60 -4.46
N GLN A 62 -18.29 2.09 -5.52
CA GLN A 62 -18.33 3.52 -5.79
C GLN A 62 -18.89 4.34 -4.64
N GLU A 63 -19.83 3.77 -3.89
CA GLU A 63 -20.43 4.45 -2.74
C GLU A 63 -19.41 4.72 -1.65
N ASP A 64 -18.43 3.83 -1.51
CA ASP A 64 -17.38 3.96 -0.50
C ASP A 64 -16.36 5.04 -0.88
N LEU A 65 -16.29 5.40 -2.15
CA LEU A 65 -15.30 6.35 -2.66
C LEU A 65 -15.54 7.78 -2.19
N ILE A 66 -16.78 8.10 -1.88
CA ILE A 66 -17.18 9.45 -1.49
C ILE A 66 -16.93 9.68 -0.02
N ASN A 67 -17.07 8.63 0.80
CA ASN A 67 -16.92 8.72 2.25
C ASN A 67 -15.68 7.97 2.70
N GLY A 68 -14.95 8.57 3.63
CA GLY A 68 -13.88 7.89 4.33
C GLY A 68 -12.51 7.91 3.68
N PHE A 69 -12.31 8.67 2.58
CA PHE A 69 -10.96 8.78 2.05
C PHE A 69 -10.15 9.80 2.84
N ARG A 70 -8.85 9.58 2.83
CA ARG A 70 -7.88 10.50 3.42
C ARG A 70 -6.95 11.00 2.32
N VAL A 71 -6.43 12.21 2.50
CA VAL A 71 -5.46 12.78 1.59
C VAL A 71 -4.06 12.44 2.11
N ILE A 72 -3.30 11.72 1.29
CA ILE A 72 -1.95 11.28 1.65
C ILE A 72 -0.96 12.09 0.80
N PRO A 73 -0.20 13.00 1.41
CA PRO A 73 0.82 13.72 0.66
C PRO A 73 2.02 12.83 0.40
N TYR A 74 2.63 13.02 -0.77
CA TYR A 74 3.84 12.28 -1.13
C TYR A 74 4.77 13.15 -1.95
N ARG A 75 6.03 12.71 -2.02
CA ARG A 75 7.02 13.32 -2.91
C ARG A 75 7.51 12.25 -3.87
N SER A 76 7.58 12.61 -5.13
CA SER A 76 8.19 11.73 -6.12
C SER A 76 9.63 12.16 -6.34
N VAL A 77 10.41 11.31 -7.02
CA VAL A 77 11.75 11.62 -7.41
C VAL A 77 11.73 12.90 -8.26
N GLY A 78 12.62 13.85 -7.95
CA GLY A 78 12.66 15.14 -8.64
C GLY A 78 11.90 16.25 -7.93
N CYS A 79 11.51 16.04 -6.67
CA CYS A 79 10.91 17.05 -5.82
C CYS A 79 9.48 17.46 -6.19
N VAL A 80 8.80 16.66 -6.97
CA VAL A 80 7.40 16.91 -7.28
C VAL A 80 6.55 16.46 -6.08
N ARG A 81 5.75 17.39 -5.57
CA ARG A 81 4.81 17.10 -4.51
C ARG A 81 3.49 16.66 -5.12
N GLY A 82 2.89 15.64 -4.53
CA GLY A 82 1.61 15.15 -4.97
C GLY A 82 0.76 14.70 -3.80
N ILE A 83 -0.47 14.36 -4.11
CA ILE A 83 -1.38 13.77 -3.13
C ILE A 83 -1.99 12.52 -3.75
N MET A 84 -2.27 11.54 -2.91
CA MET A 84 -3.03 10.38 -3.32
C MET A 84 -4.18 10.17 -2.34
N LYS A 85 -5.20 9.49 -2.77
CA LYS A 85 -6.31 9.13 -1.90
C LYS A 85 -5.93 7.89 -1.11
N GLY A 86 -6.19 7.93 0.18
CA GLY A 86 -5.96 6.80 1.05
C GLY A 86 -7.25 6.31 1.66
N TYR A 87 -7.32 5.01 1.91
CA TYR A 87 -8.51 4.39 2.47
C TYR A 87 -8.10 3.43 3.57
N GLU A 88 -8.94 3.33 4.59
CA GLU A 88 -8.70 2.41 5.69
C GLU A 88 -9.14 1.01 5.31
N VAL A 89 -8.25 0.04 5.53
CA VAL A 89 -8.54 -1.37 5.34
C VAL A 89 -8.72 -1.99 6.70
N PRO A 90 -9.86 -2.66 6.96
CA PRO A 90 -10.09 -3.25 8.27
C PRO A 90 -9.05 -4.29 8.67
N GLU A 91 -8.62 -5.12 7.73
CA GLU A 91 -7.65 -6.16 8.06
C GLU A 91 -6.73 -6.45 6.88
N MET A 92 -5.45 -6.53 7.17
CA MET A 92 -4.42 -6.93 6.20
C MET A 92 -3.54 -7.98 6.85
N ILE A 93 -3.30 -9.08 6.13
CA ILE A 93 -2.38 -10.12 6.60
C ILE A 93 -1.17 -10.11 5.68
N ILE A 94 0.00 -9.97 6.26
CA ILE A 94 1.26 -9.94 5.50
C ILE A 94 2.04 -11.20 5.83
N GLU A 95 2.35 -11.98 4.80
CA GLU A 95 3.20 -13.17 4.94
C GLU A 95 4.56 -12.85 4.34
N HIS A 96 5.57 -12.91 5.18
CA HIS A 96 6.92 -12.52 4.83
C HIS A 96 7.93 -13.37 5.61
N GLY A 97 8.86 -14.00 4.89
CA GLY A 97 9.89 -14.79 5.53
C GLY A 97 9.37 -15.96 6.35
N GLY A 98 8.25 -16.58 5.94
CA GLY A 98 7.65 -17.69 6.65
C GLY A 98 6.81 -17.31 7.87
N ALA A 99 6.70 -16.02 8.16
CA ALA A 99 5.89 -15.52 9.26
C ALA A 99 4.71 -14.71 8.74
N LYS A 100 3.62 -14.72 9.47
CA LYS A 100 2.43 -13.93 9.15
C LYS A 100 2.23 -12.86 10.20
N LYS A 101 1.86 -11.67 9.74
CA LYS A 101 1.47 -10.59 10.62
C LYS A 101 0.10 -10.08 10.23
N VAL A 102 -0.80 -9.99 11.22
CA VAL A 102 -2.15 -9.46 11.03
C VAL A 102 -2.14 -8.00 11.48
N CYS A 103 -2.56 -7.12 10.58
CA CYS A 103 -2.68 -5.69 10.85
C CYS A 103 -4.14 -5.29 10.74
N HIS A 104 -4.58 -4.43 11.64
CA HIS A 104 -5.97 -3.95 11.65
C HIS A 104 -6.02 -2.46 11.45
N ASN A 105 -7.05 -2.01 10.72
CA ASN A 105 -7.34 -0.60 10.54
C ASN A 105 -6.13 0.17 10.03
N ILE A 106 -5.55 -0.34 8.94
CA ILE A 106 -4.38 0.27 8.31
C ILE A 106 -4.82 1.07 7.08
N TYR A 107 -3.96 1.96 6.62
CA TYR A 107 -4.26 2.77 5.45
C TYR A 107 -3.52 2.28 4.22
N VAL A 108 -4.19 2.35 3.07
CA VAL A 108 -3.57 2.12 1.77
C VAL A 108 -3.79 3.35 0.90
N GLY A 109 -2.74 3.81 0.24
CA GLY A 109 -2.84 4.85 -0.76
C GLY A 109 -3.07 4.19 -2.11
N ILE A 110 -3.85 4.84 -2.96
CA ILE A 110 -4.21 4.30 -4.25
C ILE A 110 -3.34 4.92 -5.33
N SER A 111 -2.57 4.08 -6.00
CA SER A 111 -1.74 4.51 -7.11
C SER A 111 -2.59 4.69 -8.36
N GLU A 112 -2.34 5.77 -9.11
CA GLU A 112 -3.04 6.01 -10.37
C GLU A 112 -2.67 4.98 -11.42
N GLY A 113 -1.44 4.49 -11.37
CA GLY A 113 -0.96 3.44 -12.26
C GLY A 113 -0.57 2.20 -11.48
N LYS A 114 0.21 1.36 -12.13
CA LYS A 114 0.73 0.16 -11.49
C LYS A 114 1.96 0.51 -10.65
N VAL A 115 2.03 -0.05 -9.44
CA VAL A 115 3.21 0.13 -8.59
C VAL A 115 4.41 -0.64 -9.14
N SER A 116 4.16 -1.69 -9.91
CA SER A 116 5.19 -2.42 -10.65
C SER A 116 4.89 -2.38 -12.13
N SER A 117 5.76 -1.75 -12.93
CA SER A 117 5.56 -1.68 -14.38
C SER A 117 5.54 -3.07 -15.02
N ALA A 118 6.28 -4.01 -14.47
CA ALA A 118 6.31 -5.40 -14.96
C ALA A 118 5.16 -6.25 -14.42
N GLY A 119 4.38 -5.72 -13.48
CA GLY A 119 3.25 -6.44 -12.90
C GLY A 119 3.62 -7.52 -11.89
N ASN A 120 4.84 -7.49 -11.36
CA ASN A 120 5.34 -8.52 -10.45
C ASN A 120 4.75 -8.41 -9.04
N TYR A 121 4.27 -7.24 -8.67
CA TYR A 121 3.62 -7.02 -7.38
C TYR A 121 2.59 -5.90 -7.52
N GLN A 122 1.64 -5.87 -6.62
CA GLN A 122 0.51 -4.95 -6.68
C GLN A 122 0.43 -4.03 -5.47
N ILE A 123 1.29 -4.21 -4.48
CA ILE A 123 1.30 -3.37 -3.29
C ILE A 123 2.73 -3.16 -2.80
N LEU A 124 3.01 -1.92 -2.40
CA LEU A 124 4.25 -1.55 -1.73
C LEU A 124 3.93 -1.43 -0.24
N VAL A 125 4.39 -2.40 0.53
CA VAL A 125 4.07 -2.48 1.96
C VAL A 125 4.99 -1.57 2.76
N HIS A 126 4.39 -0.76 3.62
CA HIS A 126 5.16 0.12 4.50
C HIS A 126 5.91 -0.72 5.54
N PRO A 127 7.21 -0.49 5.70
CA PRO A 127 8.03 -1.35 6.58
C PRO A 127 7.62 -1.32 8.05
N LYS A 128 7.00 -0.23 8.51
CA LYS A 128 6.53 -0.14 9.90
C LYS A 128 5.45 -1.16 10.23
N LEU A 129 4.73 -1.66 9.24
CA LEU A 129 3.71 -2.67 9.48
C LEU A 129 4.31 -4.00 9.94
N LEU A 130 5.59 -4.22 9.67
CA LEU A 130 6.29 -5.44 10.05
C LEU A 130 7.13 -5.29 11.33
N GLN A 131 7.18 -4.10 11.89
CA GLN A 131 7.88 -3.87 13.16
C GLN A 131 7.05 -4.42 14.31
N LYS A 132 7.77 -4.95 15.29
CA LYS A 132 7.17 -5.48 16.52
C LYS A 132 6.76 -4.36 17.47
#